data_fe789082658c6c49f237b47174e05557
#
_entry.id   fe789082658c6c49f237b47174e05557
#
_cell.length_a   1.000
_cell.length_b   1.000
_cell.length_c   1.000
_cell.angle_alpha   90.00
_cell.angle_beta   90.00
_cell.angle_gamma   90.00
#
_symmetry.space_group_name_H-M   'P 1'
#
loop_
_entity.id
_entity.type
_entity.pdbx_description
1 polymer ?
#
loop_
_entity_poly.entity_id
_entity_poly.type
_entity_poly.pdbx_seq_one_letter_code
_entity_poly.pdbx_strand_id
1 'polypeptide(L)'
;ALTGVDTDRLAEEKKRGITIDLGFARLDFPDGSCASIVDVPGHERFIKNMLAGAGGVDLAMLVVAADEGFMPQTVEHLDILQLLGVKDGLIVLTKTDLVDEDWLNMLEEDVKSRVKGTFLEDSPILRTSVRTGEGVEALREALHDLTLHAEEKSARTPFRLPIDRVFSVDGFGTIVTGTLIDGHIAVGDEAQLMPLGNQCRVRNLQVHG
;
A
#
# COMPACT_ATOMS: atom_id res chain seq x y z
N ALA A 1 -3.88 2.58 -13.06
CA ALA A 1 -4.28 3.89 -13.57
C ALA A 1 -3.38 5.00 -13.02
N LEU A 2 -3.23 5.13 -11.69
CA LEU A 2 -2.46 6.21 -11.04
C LEU A 2 -1.00 6.28 -11.47
N THR A 3 -0.34 5.13 -11.58
CA THR A 3 1.12 5.04 -11.84
C THR A 3 1.47 4.63 -13.26
N GLY A 4 0.51 4.09 -14.01
CA GLY A 4 0.75 3.46 -15.31
C GLY A 4 1.56 2.14 -15.25
N VAL A 5 1.88 1.66 -14.06
CA VAL A 5 2.62 0.41 -13.82
C VAL A 5 1.64 -0.72 -13.51
N ASP A 6 1.87 -1.88 -14.12
CA ASP A 6 1.19 -3.13 -13.78
C ASP A 6 1.92 -3.79 -12.59
N THR A 7 1.26 -3.84 -11.44
CA THR A 7 1.79 -4.39 -10.18
C THR A 7 1.80 -5.91 -10.16
N ASP A 8 0.97 -6.57 -10.99
CA ASP A 8 0.93 -8.02 -11.12
C ASP A 8 2.13 -8.54 -11.93
N ARG A 9 3.08 -9.15 -11.25
CA ARG A 9 4.35 -9.63 -11.85
C ARG A 9 4.30 -11.10 -12.22
N LEU A 10 3.49 -11.90 -11.51
CA LEU A 10 3.44 -13.34 -11.71
C LEU A 10 2.51 -13.69 -12.91
N ALA A 11 2.93 -14.64 -13.72
CA ALA A 11 2.10 -15.13 -14.83
C ALA A 11 0.76 -15.74 -14.33
N GLU A 12 0.75 -16.24 -13.10
CA GLU A 12 -0.44 -16.81 -12.46
C GLU A 12 -1.43 -15.73 -12.04
N GLU A 13 -0.96 -14.57 -11.56
CA GLU A 13 -1.78 -13.38 -11.26
C GLU A 13 -2.52 -12.93 -12.51
N LYS A 14 -1.78 -12.72 -13.59
CA LYS A 14 -2.35 -12.30 -14.88
C LYS A 14 -3.34 -13.31 -15.46
N LYS A 15 -3.11 -14.61 -15.26
CA LYS A 15 -4.00 -15.67 -15.73
C LYS A 15 -5.28 -15.76 -14.91
N ARG A 16 -5.20 -15.52 -13.59
CA ARG A 16 -6.33 -15.64 -12.66
C ARG A 16 -7.06 -14.32 -12.44
N GLY A 17 -6.43 -13.18 -12.77
CA GLY A 17 -6.95 -11.84 -12.50
C GLY A 17 -7.02 -11.51 -11.00
N ILE A 18 -6.12 -12.11 -10.19
CA ILE A 18 -6.03 -11.87 -8.75
C ILE A 18 -4.57 -11.65 -8.36
N THR A 19 -4.32 -10.67 -7.53
CA THR A 19 -3.01 -10.43 -6.93
C THR A 19 -2.68 -11.53 -5.91
N ILE A 20 -1.50 -12.14 -6.01
CA ILE A 20 -1.05 -13.24 -5.14
C ILE A 20 0.07 -12.74 -4.21
N ASP A 21 1.00 -11.97 -4.74
CA ASP A 21 2.15 -11.44 -4.03
C ASP A 21 2.08 -9.90 -3.96
N LEU A 22 2.99 -9.29 -3.21
CA LEU A 22 3.06 -7.83 -3.09
C LEU A 22 3.48 -7.20 -4.42
N GLY A 23 2.69 -6.25 -4.89
CA GLY A 23 3.03 -5.37 -5.99
C GLY A 23 3.58 -4.04 -5.46
N PHE A 24 4.55 -3.47 -6.18
CA PHE A 24 5.14 -2.19 -5.81
C PHE A 24 5.11 -1.24 -7.00
N ALA A 25 4.70 -0.01 -6.74
CA ALA A 25 4.73 1.04 -7.73
C ALA A 25 5.10 2.38 -7.08
N ARG A 26 5.67 3.26 -7.87
CA ARG A 26 5.98 4.63 -7.47
C ARG A 26 4.96 5.58 -8.07
N LEU A 27 4.43 6.47 -7.25
CA LEU A 27 3.58 7.58 -7.65
C LEU A 27 4.35 8.87 -7.47
N ASP A 28 4.67 9.54 -8.56
CA ASP A 28 5.33 10.84 -8.54
C ASP A 28 4.30 11.96 -8.58
N PHE A 29 4.55 13.02 -7.80
CA PHE A 29 3.71 14.22 -7.75
C PHE A 29 4.36 15.40 -8.47
N PRO A 30 3.58 16.42 -8.90
CA PRO A 30 4.08 17.54 -9.69
C PRO A 30 5.14 18.40 -8.98
N ASP A 31 5.14 18.42 -7.65
CA ASP A 31 6.12 19.15 -6.82
C ASP A 31 7.46 18.42 -6.66
N GLY A 32 7.59 17.22 -7.25
CA GLY A 32 8.78 16.37 -7.17
C GLY A 32 8.79 15.42 -5.96
N SER A 33 7.79 15.49 -5.09
CA SER A 33 7.58 14.47 -4.05
C SER A 33 7.06 13.16 -4.65
N CYS A 34 7.11 12.08 -3.90
CA CYS A 34 6.61 10.80 -4.36
C CYS A 34 6.06 9.94 -3.21
N ALA A 35 5.16 9.03 -3.54
CA ALA A 35 4.68 8.00 -2.66
C ALA A 35 5.01 6.61 -3.20
N SER A 36 5.29 5.68 -2.29
CA SER A 36 5.37 4.25 -2.60
C SER A 36 3.98 3.64 -2.46
N ILE A 37 3.49 3.01 -3.51
CA ILE A 37 2.27 2.21 -3.45
C ILE A 37 2.66 0.75 -3.26
N VAL A 38 2.10 0.13 -2.23
CA VAL A 38 2.18 -1.31 -2.00
C VAL A 38 0.81 -1.89 -2.31
N ASP A 39 0.72 -2.62 -3.41
CA ASP A 39 -0.48 -3.35 -3.81
C ASP A 39 -0.50 -4.70 -3.10
N VAL A 40 -1.48 -4.88 -2.24
CA VAL A 40 -1.59 -6.07 -1.40
C VAL A 40 -2.67 -7.02 -1.92
N PRO A 41 -2.46 -8.35 -1.87
CA PRO A 41 -3.45 -9.30 -2.31
C PRO A 41 -4.71 -9.24 -1.44
N GLY A 42 -5.88 -9.15 -2.10
CA GLY A 42 -7.19 -9.04 -1.43
C GLY A 42 -7.79 -10.37 -0.97
N HIS A 43 -7.28 -11.51 -1.43
CA HIS A 43 -7.88 -12.81 -1.15
C HIS A 43 -7.38 -13.41 0.18
N GLU A 44 -8.28 -13.96 1.00
CA GLU A 44 -8.00 -14.53 2.34
C GLU A 44 -6.80 -15.50 2.40
N ARG A 45 -6.59 -16.28 1.32
CA ARG A 45 -5.45 -17.22 1.24
C ARG A 45 -4.09 -16.54 1.27
N PHE A 46 -4.03 -15.25 0.95
CA PHE A 46 -2.80 -14.48 0.83
C PHE A 46 -2.62 -13.44 1.95
N ILE A 47 -3.39 -13.52 3.03
CA ILE A 47 -3.28 -12.61 4.19
C ILE A 47 -1.85 -12.54 4.72
N LYS A 48 -1.09 -13.64 4.68
CA LYS A 48 0.33 -13.63 5.12
C LYS A 48 1.20 -12.71 4.23
N ASN A 49 0.94 -12.70 2.93
CA ASN A 49 1.65 -11.81 1.99
C ASN A 49 1.21 -10.36 2.22
N MET A 50 -0.09 -10.12 2.42
CA MET A 50 -0.62 -8.81 2.80
C MET A 50 0.05 -8.28 4.07
N LEU A 51 0.12 -9.07 5.14
CA LEU A 51 0.76 -8.68 6.41
C LEU A 51 2.23 -8.32 6.23
N ALA A 52 2.96 -9.02 5.36
CA ALA A 52 4.36 -8.70 5.07
C ALA A 52 4.51 -7.32 4.42
N GLY A 53 3.56 -6.90 3.56
CA GLY A 53 3.56 -5.59 2.92
C GLY A 53 3.01 -4.46 3.78
N ALA A 54 2.05 -4.75 4.65
CA ALA A 54 1.36 -3.76 5.45
C ALA A 54 2.19 -3.26 6.65
N GLY A 55 3.28 -3.96 7.02
CA GLY A 55 4.19 -3.54 8.08
C GLY A 55 4.99 -2.30 7.68
N GLY A 56 4.62 -1.13 8.17
CA GLY A 56 5.30 0.15 7.88
C GLY A 56 4.60 1.01 6.83
N VAL A 57 3.37 0.68 6.49
CA VAL A 57 2.49 1.55 5.69
C VAL A 57 2.09 2.76 6.52
N ASP A 58 2.25 3.95 5.95
CA ASP A 58 1.92 5.22 6.61
C ASP A 58 0.46 5.61 6.37
N LEU A 59 -0.05 5.30 5.17
CA LEU A 59 -1.40 5.65 4.70
C LEU A 59 -2.08 4.45 4.08
N ALA A 60 -3.38 4.31 4.27
CA ALA A 60 -4.17 3.26 3.63
C ALA A 60 -5.11 3.84 2.55
N MET A 61 -5.18 3.16 1.42
CA MET A 61 -6.20 3.39 0.40
C MET A 61 -7.15 2.19 0.39
N LEU A 62 -8.33 2.36 1.01
CA LEU A 62 -9.36 1.33 1.03
C LEU A 62 -10.15 1.36 -0.29
N VAL A 63 -9.99 0.33 -1.09
CA VAL A 63 -10.62 0.24 -2.42
C VAL A 63 -11.87 -0.65 -2.35
N VAL A 64 -13.00 -0.09 -2.77
CA VAL A 64 -14.29 -0.78 -2.85
C VAL A 64 -14.82 -0.69 -4.27
N ALA A 65 -15.06 -1.82 -4.92
CA ALA A 65 -15.66 -1.86 -6.25
C ALA A 65 -17.18 -1.58 -6.15
N ALA A 66 -17.68 -0.59 -6.88
CA ALA A 66 -19.07 -0.14 -6.78
C ALA A 66 -20.07 -1.21 -7.23
N ASP A 67 -19.68 -2.10 -8.14
CA ASP A 67 -20.50 -3.23 -8.62
C ASP A 67 -20.59 -4.38 -7.61
N GLU A 68 -19.64 -4.47 -6.66
CA GLU A 68 -19.58 -5.54 -5.65
C GLU A 68 -19.97 -5.08 -4.25
N GLY A 69 -19.71 -3.80 -3.93
CA GLY A 69 -19.96 -3.22 -2.62
C GLY A 69 -18.90 -3.60 -1.57
N PHE A 70 -19.25 -3.40 -0.31
CA PHE A 70 -18.33 -3.65 0.81
C PHE A 70 -18.30 -5.14 1.17
N MET A 71 -17.28 -5.84 0.71
CA MET A 71 -17.14 -7.29 0.84
C MET A 71 -16.60 -7.72 2.20
N PRO A 72 -16.81 -9.00 2.64
CA PRO A 72 -16.24 -9.51 3.90
C PRO A 72 -14.72 -9.33 4.00
N GLN A 73 -13.98 -9.55 2.91
CA GLN A 73 -12.53 -9.33 2.87
C GLN A 73 -12.15 -7.88 3.14
N THR A 74 -12.99 -6.92 2.76
CA THR A 74 -12.76 -5.50 3.03
C THR A 74 -12.78 -5.21 4.54
N VAL A 75 -13.69 -5.88 5.28
CA VAL A 75 -13.75 -5.80 6.76
C VAL A 75 -12.47 -6.36 7.36
N GLU A 76 -12.06 -7.57 6.94
CA GLU A 76 -10.85 -8.22 7.46
C GLU A 76 -9.60 -7.37 7.24
N HIS A 77 -9.46 -6.76 6.05
CA HIS A 77 -8.34 -5.88 5.74
C HIS A 77 -8.35 -4.61 6.58
N LEU A 78 -9.52 -4.01 6.79
CA LEU A 78 -9.66 -2.84 7.63
C LEU A 78 -9.25 -3.14 9.08
N ASP A 79 -9.69 -4.27 9.63
CA ASP A 79 -9.32 -4.73 10.98
C ASP A 79 -7.80 -4.96 11.08
N ILE A 80 -7.19 -5.57 10.08
CA ILE A 80 -5.73 -5.78 10.03
C ILE A 80 -4.99 -4.44 10.03
N LEU A 81 -5.39 -3.47 9.20
CA LEU A 81 -4.77 -2.15 9.15
C LEU A 81 -4.88 -1.41 10.49
N GLN A 82 -6.01 -1.52 11.17
CA GLN A 82 -6.18 -0.99 12.52
C GLN A 82 -5.21 -1.65 13.53
N LEU A 83 -5.09 -2.97 13.50
CA LEU A 83 -4.16 -3.71 14.38
C LEU A 83 -2.70 -3.36 14.11
N LEU A 84 -2.35 -3.04 12.86
CA LEU A 84 -1.02 -2.58 12.47
C LEU A 84 -0.76 -1.11 12.83
N GLY A 85 -1.77 -0.40 13.33
CA GLY A 85 -1.64 0.97 13.82
C GLY A 85 -1.61 2.02 12.71
N VAL A 86 -2.14 1.72 11.52
CA VAL A 86 -2.36 2.72 10.47
C VAL A 86 -3.37 3.75 10.97
N LYS A 87 -3.05 5.04 10.81
CA LYS A 87 -3.83 6.14 11.40
C LYS A 87 -4.57 6.98 10.39
N ASP A 88 -4.11 6.99 9.14
CA ASP A 88 -4.63 7.87 8.10
C ASP A 88 -4.85 7.12 6.79
N GLY A 89 -5.76 7.64 5.97
CA GLY A 89 -6.04 7.05 4.68
C GLY A 89 -7.22 7.72 3.98
N LEU A 90 -7.63 7.10 2.88
CA LEU A 90 -8.80 7.48 2.11
C LEU A 90 -9.55 6.25 1.58
N ILE A 91 -10.78 6.47 1.15
CA ILE A 91 -11.65 5.43 0.61
C ILE A 91 -11.90 5.73 -0.87
N VAL A 92 -11.78 4.71 -1.73
CA VAL A 92 -11.99 4.84 -3.17
C VAL A 92 -13.08 3.88 -3.61
N LEU A 93 -14.18 4.43 -4.13
CA LEU A 93 -15.18 3.67 -4.85
C LEU A 93 -14.73 3.58 -6.32
N THR A 94 -14.45 2.37 -6.78
CA THR A 94 -14.02 2.12 -8.16
C THR A 94 -15.15 1.56 -9.01
N LYS A 95 -14.95 1.52 -10.33
CA LYS A 95 -15.93 1.01 -11.31
C LYS A 95 -17.28 1.76 -11.24
N THR A 96 -17.27 3.05 -10.91
CA THR A 96 -18.49 3.85 -10.73
C THR A 96 -19.32 3.99 -12.02
N ASP A 97 -18.67 3.76 -13.16
CA ASP A 97 -19.31 3.72 -14.48
C ASP A 97 -20.20 2.49 -14.74
N LEU A 98 -20.20 1.51 -13.85
CA LEU A 98 -21.00 0.28 -13.98
C LEU A 98 -22.34 0.33 -13.22
N VAL A 99 -22.55 1.36 -12.42
CA VAL A 99 -23.72 1.49 -11.53
C VAL A 99 -24.36 2.87 -11.67
N ASP A 100 -25.60 3.04 -11.20
CA ASP A 100 -26.28 4.31 -11.22
C ASP A 100 -25.98 5.17 -9.97
N GLU A 101 -26.41 6.43 -10.03
CA GLU A 101 -26.15 7.41 -8.97
C GLU A 101 -26.85 7.07 -7.65
N ASP A 102 -28.05 6.52 -7.71
CA ASP A 102 -28.81 6.14 -6.51
C ASP A 102 -28.09 5.00 -5.76
N TRP A 103 -27.55 4.04 -6.49
CA TRP A 103 -26.74 2.98 -5.93
C TRP A 103 -25.44 3.52 -5.32
N LEU A 104 -24.74 4.42 -6.01
CA LEU A 104 -23.50 5.03 -5.48
C LEU A 104 -23.76 5.77 -4.17
N ASN A 105 -24.85 6.53 -4.08
CA ASN A 105 -25.20 7.24 -2.84
C ASN A 105 -25.50 6.26 -1.70
N MET A 106 -26.23 5.18 -1.97
CA MET A 106 -26.51 4.14 -0.98
C MET A 106 -25.22 3.42 -0.53
N LEU A 107 -24.33 3.13 -1.46
CA LEU A 107 -23.04 2.49 -1.17
C LEU A 107 -22.15 3.39 -0.31
N GLU A 108 -22.10 4.69 -0.58
CA GLU A 108 -21.34 5.62 0.27
C GLU A 108 -21.86 5.64 1.71
N GLU A 109 -23.17 5.63 1.90
CA GLU A 109 -23.74 5.59 3.25
C GLU A 109 -23.46 4.25 3.96
N ASP A 110 -23.50 3.11 3.24
CA ASP A 110 -23.10 1.81 3.78
C ASP A 110 -21.61 1.82 4.18
N VAL A 111 -20.74 2.32 3.31
CA VAL A 111 -19.29 2.43 3.60
C VAL A 111 -19.04 3.31 4.83
N LYS A 112 -19.62 4.50 4.92
CA LYS A 112 -19.53 5.39 6.08
C LYS A 112 -19.95 4.68 7.38
N SER A 113 -21.04 3.91 7.30
CA SER A 113 -21.54 3.16 8.47
C SER A 113 -20.54 2.09 8.91
N ARG A 114 -19.88 1.42 7.98
CA ARG A 114 -18.94 0.31 8.26
C ARG A 114 -17.58 0.78 8.74
N VAL A 115 -17.10 1.94 8.30
CA VAL A 115 -15.82 2.50 8.75
C VAL A 115 -15.94 3.29 10.04
N LYS A 116 -17.14 3.46 10.57
CA LYS A 116 -17.38 4.17 11.82
C LYS A 116 -16.65 3.51 12.99
N GLY A 117 -15.94 4.32 13.80
CA GLY A 117 -15.08 3.83 14.88
C GLY A 117 -13.72 3.31 14.42
N THR A 118 -13.38 3.43 13.14
CA THR A 118 -12.07 3.10 12.60
C THR A 118 -11.28 4.37 12.29
N PHE A 119 -10.01 4.22 11.92
CA PHE A 119 -9.17 5.35 11.48
C PHE A 119 -9.65 6.02 10.16
N LEU A 120 -10.58 5.40 9.44
CA LEU A 120 -11.17 5.93 8.20
C LEU A 120 -12.53 6.60 8.42
N GLU A 121 -13.02 6.77 9.66
CA GLU A 121 -14.34 7.33 9.95
C GLU A 121 -14.57 8.71 9.30
N ASP A 122 -13.57 9.58 9.38
CA ASP A 122 -13.61 10.94 8.84
C ASP A 122 -12.85 11.08 7.50
N SER A 123 -12.45 9.96 6.90
CA SER A 123 -11.66 9.96 5.67
C SER A 123 -12.50 10.29 4.44
N PRO A 124 -11.92 10.98 3.44
CA PRO A 124 -12.62 11.28 2.20
C PRO A 124 -12.97 10.00 1.44
N ILE A 125 -14.18 9.98 0.86
CA ILE A 125 -14.61 8.95 -0.08
C ILE A 125 -14.58 9.53 -1.48
N LEU A 126 -13.81 8.92 -2.37
CA LEU A 126 -13.61 9.37 -3.74
C LEU A 126 -14.20 8.35 -4.72
N ARG A 127 -14.98 8.84 -5.67
CA ARG A 127 -15.56 8.05 -6.76
C ARG A 127 -14.63 8.04 -7.95
N THR A 128 -14.36 6.88 -8.51
CA THR A 128 -13.43 6.75 -9.64
C THR A 128 -13.88 5.71 -10.65
N SER A 129 -13.56 5.96 -11.90
CA SER A 129 -13.62 4.96 -12.97
C SER A 129 -12.33 5.00 -13.79
N VAL A 130 -11.59 3.92 -13.78
CA VAL A 130 -10.39 3.77 -14.62
C VAL A 130 -10.76 3.75 -16.11
N ARG A 131 -11.95 3.27 -16.44
CA ARG A 131 -12.45 3.17 -17.83
C ARG A 131 -12.76 4.52 -18.45
N THR A 132 -13.37 5.42 -17.68
CA THR A 132 -13.74 6.77 -18.15
C THR A 132 -12.69 7.82 -17.82
N GLY A 133 -11.81 7.54 -16.86
CA GLY A 133 -10.85 8.50 -16.30
C GLY A 133 -11.45 9.40 -15.20
N GLU A 134 -12.75 9.27 -14.93
CA GLU A 134 -13.45 10.09 -13.93
C GLU A 134 -12.86 9.89 -12.53
N GLY A 135 -12.66 10.97 -11.79
CA GLY A 135 -12.19 10.98 -10.40
C GLY A 135 -10.73 10.59 -10.19
N VAL A 136 -10.00 10.14 -11.24
CA VAL A 136 -8.61 9.67 -11.08
C VAL A 136 -7.67 10.81 -10.71
N GLU A 137 -7.85 12.01 -11.27
CA GLU A 137 -7.03 13.16 -10.92
C GLU A 137 -7.34 13.68 -9.51
N ALA A 138 -8.62 13.74 -9.13
CA ALA A 138 -9.01 14.07 -7.76
C ALA A 138 -8.45 13.10 -6.73
N LEU A 139 -8.38 11.80 -7.07
CA LEU A 139 -7.72 10.80 -6.23
C LEU A 139 -6.21 11.07 -6.11
N ARG A 140 -5.55 11.46 -7.21
CA ARG A 140 -4.12 11.82 -7.19
C ARG A 140 -3.86 13.02 -6.29
N GLU A 141 -4.67 14.05 -6.38
CA GLU A 141 -4.60 15.25 -5.54
C GLU A 141 -4.82 14.91 -4.06
N ALA A 142 -5.85 14.13 -3.73
CA ALA A 142 -6.13 13.71 -2.36
C ALA A 142 -4.99 12.86 -1.76
N LEU A 143 -4.38 11.97 -2.55
CA LEU A 143 -3.20 11.21 -2.13
C LEU A 143 -2.00 12.13 -1.88
N HIS A 144 -1.79 13.13 -2.74
CA HIS A 144 -0.73 14.11 -2.54
C HIS A 144 -0.93 14.89 -1.23
N ASP A 145 -2.13 15.40 -1.00
CA ASP A 145 -2.45 16.14 0.24
C ASP A 145 -2.23 15.28 1.49
N LEU A 146 -2.65 14.01 1.47
CA LEU A 146 -2.39 13.10 2.58
C LEU A 146 -0.89 12.85 2.80
N THR A 147 -0.10 12.71 1.73
CA THR A 147 1.35 12.51 1.86
C THR A 147 2.07 13.72 2.43
N LEU A 148 1.59 14.93 2.17
CA LEU A 148 2.15 16.17 2.76
C LEU A 148 1.89 16.29 4.27
N HIS A 149 0.83 15.64 4.77
CA HIS A 149 0.47 15.65 6.19
C HIS A 149 0.96 14.41 6.94
N ALA A 150 1.51 13.41 6.23
CA ALA A 150 2.07 12.21 6.85
C ALA A 150 3.25 12.58 7.76
N GLU A 151 3.30 11.97 8.94
CA GLU A 151 4.41 12.18 9.88
C GLU A 151 5.73 11.73 9.23
N GLU A 152 6.70 12.64 9.13
CA GLU A 152 8.04 12.28 8.68
C GLU A 152 8.69 11.30 9.67
N LYS A 153 9.11 10.14 9.16
CA LYS A 153 9.89 9.18 9.95
C LYS A 153 11.20 9.82 10.40
N SER A 154 11.54 9.66 11.67
CA SER A 154 12.74 10.28 12.22
C SER A 154 14.01 9.74 11.56
N ALA A 155 14.69 10.57 10.78
CA ALA A 155 16.00 10.25 10.21
C ALA A 155 17.14 10.17 11.25
N ARG A 156 16.86 10.50 12.52
CA ARG A 156 17.86 10.58 13.60
C ARG A 156 18.03 9.29 14.39
N THR A 157 17.13 8.33 14.23
CA THR A 157 17.22 7.01 14.89
C THR A 157 18.04 6.03 14.04
N PRO A 158 18.68 5.02 14.66
CA PRO A 158 19.25 3.91 13.91
C PRO A 158 18.17 3.30 12.99
N PHE A 159 18.55 2.98 11.76
CA PHE A 159 17.59 2.41 10.83
C PHE A 159 17.06 1.05 11.31
N ARG A 160 15.80 0.78 10.98
CA ARG A 160 15.13 -0.51 11.22
C ARG A 160 14.41 -0.95 9.95
N LEU A 161 14.81 -2.11 9.46
CA LEU A 161 14.23 -2.74 8.28
C LEU A 161 13.80 -4.17 8.65
N PRO A 162 12.54 -4.41 9.03
CA PRO A 162 12.01 -5.76 9.13
C PRO A 162 12.19 -6.49 7.80
N ILE A 163 12.80 -7.67 7.86
CA ILE A 163 13.04 -8.47 6.65
C ILE A 163 11.81 -9.31 6.37
N ASP A 164 11.21 -9.13 5.19
CA ASP A 164 10.07 -9.92 4.71
C ASP A 164 10.52 -11.09 3.81
N ARG A 165 11.59 -10.90 3.03
CA ARG A 165 12.13 -11.95 2.15
C ARG A 165 13.64 -11.96 2.14
N VAL A 166 14.19 -13.15 1.92
CA VAL A 166 15.63 -13.38 1.75
C VAL A 166 15.84 -14.27 0.53
N PHE A 167 16.72 -13.86 -0.37
CA PHE A 167 17.12 -14.65 -1.52
C PHE A 167 18.57 -14.39 -1.90
N SER A 168 19.14 -15.27 -2.69
CA SER A 168 20.50 -15.13 -3.19
C SER A 168 20.48 -14.87 -4.68
N VAL A 169 21.34 -13.96 -5.14
CA VAL A 169 21.54 -13.66 -6.56
C VAL A 169 23.00 -13.89 -6.90
N ASP A 170 23.25 -14.64 -7.95
CA ASP A 170 24.61 -14.95 -8.43
C ASP A 170 25.36 -13.65 -8.69
N GLY A 171 26.58 -13.54 -8.14
CA GLY A 171 27.43 -12.35 -8.21
C GLY A 171 27.11 -11.23 -7.22
N PHE A 172 25.92 -11.19 -6.64
CA PHE A 172 25.51 -10.17 -5.65
C PHE A 172 25.49 -10.69 -4.22
N GLY A 173 25.31 -11.99 -4.03
CA GLY A 173 25.23 -12.61 -2.71
C GLY A 173 23.80 -12.60 -2.15
N THR A 174 23.70 -12.48 -0.83
CA THR A 174 22.42 -12.47 -0.13
C THR A 174 21.75 -11.10 -0.24
N ILE A 175 20.52 -11.09 -0.70
CA ILE A 175 19.66 -9.91 -0.80
C ILE A 175 18.51 -10.10 0.21
N VAL A 176 18.14 -9.03 0.86
CA VAL A 176 16.97 -8.97 1.74
C VAL A 176 16.02 -7.89 1.23
N THR A 177 14.73 -8.13 1.37
CA THR A 177 13.70 -7.11 1.15
C THR A 177 12.97 -6.81 2.44
N GLY A 178 12.37 -5.63 2.53
CA GLY A 178 11.64 -5.17 3.70
C GLY A 178 11.22 -3.71 3.56
N THR A 179 10.43 -3.24 4.48
CA THR A 179 10.02 -1.84 4.56
C THR A 179 10.85 -1.11 5.62
N LEU A 180 11.50 -0.01 5.24
CA LEU A 180 12.24 0.82 6.20
C LEU A 180 11.24 1.57 7.09
N ILE A 181 11.14 1.16 8.35
CA ILE A 181 10.18 1.74 9.31
C ILE A 181 10.77 2.90 10.13
N ASP A 182 12.09 2.94 10.29
CA ASP A 182 12.79 3.98 11.02
C ASP A 182 14.16 4.27 10.42
N GLY A 183 14.66 5.50 10.66
CA GLY A 183 16.01 5.91 10.36
C GLY A 183 16.30 6.12 8.88
N HIS A 184 17.58 6.18 8.57
CA HIS A 184 18.13 6.34 7.22
C HIS A 184 19.18 5.26 6.96
N ILE A 185 19.28 4.79 5.72
CA ILE A 185 20.26 3.78 5.29
C ILE A 185 20.89 4.20 3.96
N ALA A 186 22.20 4.08 3.87
CA ALA A 186 22.97 4.37 2.66
C ALA A 186 23.89 3.21 2.28
N VAL A 187 24.31 3.17 1.02
CA VAL A 187 25.33 2.23 0.55
C VAL A 187 26.64 2.50 1.30
N GLY A 188 27.20 1.46 1.89
CA GLY A 188 28.42 1.53 2.71
C GLY A 188 28.17 1.55 4.21
N ASP A 189 26.94 1.76 4.66
CA ASP A 189 26.59 1.75 6.08
C ASP A 189 26.82 0.38 6.71
N GLU A 190 27.16 0.40 8.01
CA GLU A 190 27.21 -0.80 8.83
C GLU A 190 25.82 -1.09 9.40
N ALA A 191 25.43 -2.34 9.32
CA ALA A 191 24.15 -2.82 9.81
C ALA A 191 24.34 -4.02 10.75
N GLN A 192 23.41 -4.19 11.67
CA GLN A 192 23.37 -5.34 12.57
C GLN A 192 22.15 -6.19 12.27
N LEU A 193 22.36 -7.46 11.95
CA LEU A 193 21.30 -8.42 11.68
C LEU A 193 20.80 -9.02 12.99
N MET A 194 19.60 -8.64 13.38
CA MET A 194 18.94 -9.16 14.57
C MET A 194 18.18 -10.46 14.27
N PRO A 195 17.98 -11.39 15.24
CA PRO A 195 18.38 -11.26 16.65
C PRO A 195 19.82 -11.70 16.93
N LEU A 196 20.55 -12.23 15.96
CA LEU A 196 21.88 -12.84 16.17
C LEU A 196 23.00 -11.81 16.43
N GLY A 197 22.78 -10.54 16.09
CA GLY A 197 23.74 -9.48 16.29
C GLY A 197 24.90 -9.47 15.28
N ASN A 198 24.80 -10.23 14.18
CA ASN A 198 25.84 -10.28 13.15
C ASN A 198 26.00 -8.93 12.47
N GLN A 199 27.24 -8.47 12.34
CA GLN A 199 27.57 -7.25 11.62
C GLN A 199 27.61 -7.53 10.10
N CYS A 200 27.04 -6.63 9.33
CA CYS A 200 27.10 -6.66 7.88
C CYS A 200 27.24 -5.23 7.34
N ARG A 201 27.59 -5.12 6.05
CA ARG A 201 27.69 -3.84 5.36
C ARG A 201 26.73 -3.80 4.20
N VAL A 202 26.04 -2.69 4.06
CA VAL A 202 25.13 -2.43 2.93
C VAL A 202 25.97 -2.26 1.65
N ARG A 203 25.83 -3.18 0.71
CA ARG A 203 26.58 -3.16 -0.57
C ARG A 203 25.82 -2.42 -1.67
N ASN A 204 24.52 -2.57 -1.67
CA ASN A 204 23.65 -1.94 -2.65
C ASN A 204 22.28 -1.69 -2.04
N LEU A 205 21.57 -0.71 -2.58
CA LEU A 205 20.19 -0.38 -2.22
C LEU A 205 19.38 -0.22 -3.50
N GLN A 206 18.17 -0.73 -3.47
CA GLN A 206 17.20 -0.56 -4.53
C GLN A 206 15.84 -0.28 -3.92
N VAL A 207 15.13 0.69 -4.47
CA VAL A 207 13.78 1.07 -4.07
C VAL A 207 12.90 0.98 -5.30
N HIS A 208 11.79 0.27 -5.20
CA HIS A 208 10.79 0.08 -6.26
C HIS A 208 11.27 -0.68 -7.52
N GLY A 209 12.19 -1.60 -7.38
CA GLY A 209 12.53 -2.63 -8.37
C GLY A 209 13.43 -2.20 -9.49
#